data_3024b65a1c40cdbb41c143bd62c8e337
#
_entry.id   3024b65a1c40cdbb41c143bd62c8e337
#
_cell.length_a   1.000
_cell.length_b   1.000
_cell.length_c   1.000
_cell.angle_alpha   90.00
_cell.angle_beta   90.00
_cell.angle_gamma   90.00
#
_symmetry.space_group_name_H-M   'P 1'
#
loop_
_entity.id
_entity.type
_entity.pdbx_description
1 polymer ?
#
loop_
_entity_poly.entity_id
_entity_poly.type
_entity_poly.pdbx_seq_one_letter_code
_entity_poly.pdbx_strand_id
1 'polypeptide(L)'
;MQMIDRRGFLVTAALAGLGVAAGGLRASAADTRLRCVWWGSADRSKRTNDVIALYQKANPQTEVSGEMIAGSDYWTKLATSMAGRNVADIFQLEPSTIADYSGRGACMELDQFVGKSLDLSTFGKSEVDLCRIDGKLYGVGLGLNSFCMMYDADTLKGAGVTVPKEQITWKALAELARDFKKNGPAKRNYWAVPYGARYHYVFDVWLRQRGKLLFQDGTIGFNKEDAKEWFAYWEDLRENKLCVSADIQTRDDNTIESNALTLGNSAIGFAYSNQLVGYQKLNKQTLSIGMLPGEGPGKPTGHYYRPGLIWSISSTSTNGEEAAKFINFFVNDLEAGKVLGVERGVPPAKVVREALLPTLNETERKTVDYIESLSGKLDSYPEPAPIGANEFDRGVMRPIADSLAFGRASVDEAAQNLVDTGSRTLRKRG
;
A
#
# COMPACT_ATOMS: atom_id res chain seq x y z
N MET A 1 -41.84 1.36 60.04
CA MET A 1 -43.13 0.77 60.43
C MET A 1 -43.93 0.62 59.15
N GLN A 2 -44.07 -0.46 58.55
CA GLN A 2 -44.35 -1.86 58.83
C GLN A 2 -43.87 -2.72 57.66
N MET A 3 -43.25 -3.86 57.94
CA MET A 3 -43.04 -4.99 57.05
C MET A 3 -44.34 -5.70 56.73
N ILE A 4 -44.54 -6.15 55.47
CA ILE A 4 -45.46 -7.25 55.08
C ILE A 4 -44.76 -7.95 53.95
N ASP A 5 -44.39 -9.01 54.12
CA ASP A 5 -44.38 -10.47 54.28
C ASP A 5 -44.61 -11.18 52.94
N ARG A 6 -43.74 -12.15 52.73
CA ARG A 6 -43.74 -13.13 51.63
C ARG A 6 -44.77 -14.23 52.00
N ARG A 7 -45.55 -14.62 51.00
CA ARG A 7 -46.02 -16.01 50.74
C ARG A 7 -47.41 -16.07 50.11
N GLY A 8 -47.47 -16.76 49.01
CA GLY A 8 -48.64 -17.59 48.67
C GLY A 8 -49.61 -17.00 47.69
N PHE A 9 -49.53 -17.44 46.40
CA PHE A 9 -50.74 -18.00 45.77
C PHE A 9 -50.29 -18.85 44.57
N LEU A 10 -50.33 -20.16 44.79
CA LEU A 10 -50.50 -21.18 43.76
C LEU A 10 -52.00 -21.27 43.45
N VAL A 11 -52.40 -21.01 42.22
CA VAL A 11 -53.67 -21.50 41.67
C VAL A 11 -53.43 -22.03 40.26
N THR A 12 -53.65 -23.30 40.16
CA THR A 12 -53.69 -24.16 38.98
C THR A 12 -54.93 -23.79 38.16
N ALA A 13 -54.72 -23.57 36.83
CA ALA A 13 -55.81 -23.71 35.83
C ALA A 13 -55.25 -24.37 34.60
N ALA A 14 -55.79 -25.52 34.28
CA ALA A 14 -55.43 -26.36 33.15
C ALA A 14 -56.30 -26.03 31.91
N LEU A 15 -55.73 -26.28 30.74
CA LEU A 15 -56.30 -26.68 29.45
C LEU A 15 -57.18 -25.70 28.67
N ALA A 16 -56.61 -25.22 27.57
CA ALA A 16 -57.25 -25.37 26.24
C ALA A 16 -56.14 -25.28 25.17
N GLY A 17 -55.91 -26.37 24.45
CA GLY A 17 -54.94 -26.45 23.37
C GLY A 17 -55.47 -25.72 22.13
N LEU A 18 -54.58 -24.99 21.50
CA LEU A 18 -54.62 -24.66 20.07
C LEU A 18 -53.17 -24.66 19.60
N GLY A 19 -52.82 -25.76 18.91
CA GLY A 19 -51.53 -25.91 18.26
C GLY A 19 -51.43 -24.89 17.14
N VAL A 20 -50.67 -23.81 17.36
CA VAL A 20 -50.03 -23.05 16.31
C VAL A 20 -48.63 -23.64 16.18
N ALA A 21 -48.46 -24.44 15.12
CA ALA A 21 -47.12 -24.84 14.68
C ALA A 21 -46.40 -23.56 14.22
N ALA A 22 -45.82 -22.82 15.15
CA ALA A 22 -44.78 -21.85 14.85
C ALA A 22 -43.59 -22.68 14.39
N GLY A 23 -43.50 -22.87 13.10
CA GLY A 23 -42.24 -23.26 12.43
C GLY A 23 -41.24 -22.17 12.74
N GLY A 24 -40.61 -22.25 13.93
CA GLY A 24 -39.44 -21.47 14.28
C GLY A 24 -38.36 -21.83 13.25
N LEU A 25 -38.06 -20.90 12.37
CA LEU A 25 -36.78 -20.89 11.68
C LEU A 25 -35.75 -20.98 12.80
N ARG A 26 -35.29 -22.18 13.10
CA ARG A 26 -34.06 -22.38 13.84
C ARG A 26 -32.98 -21.73 12.98
N ALA A 27 -32.52 -20.54 13.37
CA ALA A 27 -31.24 -20.05 12.92
C ALA A 27 -30.25 -21.19 13.22
N SER A 28 -29.83 -21.89 12.17
CA SER A 28 -28.79 -22.89 12.28
C SER A 28 -27.60 -22.12 12.87
N ALA A 29 -27.09 -22.57 14.02
CA ALA A 29 -25.84 -22.04 14.51
C ALA A 29 -24.80 -22.29 13.42
N ALA A 30 -24.00 -21.29 13.08
CA ALA A 30 -22.97 -21.45 12.06
C ALA A 30 -22.04 -22.60 12.47
N ASP A 31 -21.79 -23.49 11.53
CA ASP A 31 -20.93 -24.68 11.76
C ASP A 31 -19.47 -24.25 11.93
N THR A 32 -19.07 -23.16 11.28
CA THR A 32 -17.71 -22.61 11.36
C THR A 32 -17.74 -21.14 11.75
N ARG A 33 -16.85 -20.74 12.66
CA ARG A 33 -16.65 -19.34 13.05
C ARG A 33 -15.24 -18.91 12.75
N LEU A 34 -15.10 -17.81 12.02
CA LEU A 34 -13.84 -17.18 11.69
C LEU A 34 -13.72 -15.80 12.35
N ARG A 35 -12.56 -15.48 12.83
CA ARG A 35 -12.19 -14.13 13.30
C ARG A 35 -11.29 -13.49 12.24
N CYS A 36 -11.61 -12.24 11.87
CA CYS A 36 -10.85 -11.49 10.89
C CYS A 36 -10.48 -10.12 11.46
N VAL A 37 -9.17 -9.77 11.50
CA VAL A 37 -8.70 -8.51 12.07
C VAL A 37 -7.89 -7.71 11.05
N TRP A 38 -8.10 -6.38 11.06
CA TRP A 38 -7.37 -5.45 10.18
C TRP A 38 -7.22 -4.07 10.82
N TRP A 39 -6.38 -3.22 10.19
CA TRP A 39 -6.32 -1.80 10.49
C TRP A 39 -6.74 -0.99 9.26
N GLY A 40 -7.14 0.26 9.46
CA GLY A 40 -7.43 1.17 8.37
C GLY A 40 -8.39 2.29 8.74
N SER A 41 -8.92 2.96 7.72
CA SER A 41 -9.92 4.01 7.85
C SER A 41 -11.31 3.45 8.16
N ALA A 42 -12.23 4.33 8.55
CA ALA A 42 -13.63 3.98 8.72
C ALA A 42 -14.26 3.48 7.41
N ASP A 43 -13.87 4.03 6.24
CA ASP A 43 -14.32 3.57 4.92
C ASP A 43 -13.84 2.13 4.64
N ARG A 44 -12.56 1.83 4.92
CA ARG A 44 -12.03 0.46 4.85
C ARG A 44 -12.81 -0.51 5.72
N SER A 45 -13.08 -0.10 6.95
CA SER A 45 -13.85 -0.93 7.89
C SER A 45 -15.25 -1.21 7.37
N LYS A 46 -15.95 -0.18 6.89
CA LYS A 46 -17.28 -0.34 6.30
C LYS A 46 -17.26 -1.32 5.13
N ARG A 47 -16.39 -1.10 4.14
CA ARG A 47 -16.28 -1.97 2.96
C ARG A 47 -15.93 -3.41 3.32
N THR A 48 -15.04 -3.63 4.30
CA THR A 48 -14.68 -4.97 4.76
C THR A 48 -15.89 -5.67 5.39
N ASN A 49 -16.64 -4.98 6.25
CA ASN A 49 -17.85 -5.55 6.87
C ASN A 49 -18.96 -5.80 5.84
N ASP A 50 -19.10 -4.95 4.83
CA ASP A 50 -20.06 -5.17 3.73
C ASP A 50 -19.70 -6.45 2.95
N VAL A 51 -18.42 -6.72 2.69
CA VAL A 51 -17.96 -7.97 2.05
C VAL A 51 -18.17 -9.18 2.97
N ILE A 52 -17.92 -9.06 4.27
CA ILE A 52 -18.23 -10.10 5.24
C ILE A 52 -19.73 -10.46 5.19
N ALA A 53 -20.60 -9.45 5.15
CA ALA A 53 -22.04 -9.67 5.04
C ALA A 53 -22.43 -10.37 3.73
N LEU A 54 -21.81 -10.01 2.59
CA LEU A 54 -21.99 -10.70 1.31
C LEU A 54 -21.57 -12.16 1.39
N TYR A 55 -20.39 -12.44 1.97
CA TYR A 55 -19.90 -13.80 2.14
C TYR A 55 -20.82 -14.65 3.00
N GLN A 56 -21.23 -14.16 4.16
CA GLN A 56 -22.14 -14.88 5.06
C GLN A 56 -23.52 -15.15 4.42
N LYS A 57 -24.01 -14.22 3.60
CA LYS A 57 -25.25 -14.43 2.84
C LYS A 57 -25.11 -15.58 1.83
N ALA A 58 -23.95 -15.71 1.19
CA ALA A 58 -23.66 -16.80 0.25
C ALA A 58 -23.28 -18.12 0.96
N ASN A 59 -22.78 -18.04 2.19
CA ASN A 59 -22.27 -19.16 2.99
C ASN A 59 -22.87 -19.13 4.41
N PRO A 60 -24.18 -19.43 4.58
CA PRO A 60 -24.87 -19.26 5.86
C PRO A 60 -24.39 -20.18 6.98
N GLN A 61 -23.58 -21.20 6.66
CA GLN A 61 -22.94 -22.10 7.61
C GLN A 61 -21.64 -21.51 8.21
N THR A 62 -21.16 -20.36 7.69
CA THR A 62 -19.93 -19.73 8.15
C THR A 62 -20.22 -18.34 8.73
N GLU A 63 -19.88 -18.13 9.99
CA GLU A 63 -19.91 -16.82 10.64
C GLU A 63 -18.50 -16.20 10.58
N VAL A 64 -18.38 -14.95 10.09
CA VAL A 64 -17.12 -14.21 10.10
C VAL A 64 -17.26 -12.99 11.00
N SER A 65 -16.53 -12.98 12.12
CA SER A 65 -16.46 -11.84 13.03
C SER A 65 -15.30 -10.93 12.65
N GLY A 66 -15.62 -9.71 12.20
CA GLY A 66 -14.65 -8.70 11.78
C GLY A 66 -14.33 -7.71 12.89
N GLU A 67 -13.04 -7.42 13.09
CA GLU A 67 -12.57 -6.41 14.05
C GLU A 67 -11.58 -5.45 13.39
N MET A 68 -11.91 -4.15 13.37
CA MET A 68 -10.97 -3.10 13.00
C MET A 68 -10.26 -2.56 14.24
N ILE A 69 -8.94 -2.53 14.19
CA ILE A 69 -8.09 -2.00 15.25
C ILE A 69 -7.41 -0.73 14.74
N ALA A 70 -7.29 0.30 15.57
CA ALA A 70 -6.60 1.54 15.22
C ALA A 70 -5.14 1.26 14.80
N GLY A 71 -4.63 1.97 13.78
CA GLY A 71 -3.36 1.64 13.14
C GLY A 71 -2.17 1.55 14.08
N SER A 72 -2.06 2.46 15.07
CA SER A 72 -0.98 2.42 16.07
C SER A 72 -1.04 1.20 16.98
N ASP A 73 -2.25 0.75 17.34
CA ASP A 73 -2.47 -0.30 18.34
C ASP A 73 -2.48 -1.69 17.69
N TYR A 74 -2.71 -1.74 16.39
CA TYR A 74 -2.84 -2.99 15.63
C TYR A 74 -1.65 -3.93 15.86
N TRP A 75 -0.44 -3.42 15.62
CA TRP A 75 0.78 -4.23 15.69
C TRP A 75 1.05 -4.74 17.10
N THR A 76 0.82 -3.92 18.13
CA THR A 76 0.97 -4.32 19.53
C THR A 76 -0.04 -5.40 19.89
N LYS A 77 -1.31 -5.23 19.50
CA LYS A 77 -2.38 -6.20 19.76
C LYS A 77 -2.15 -7.50 19.00
N LEU A 78 -1.72 -7.42 17.73
CA LEU A 78 -1.40 -8.60 16.92
C LEU A 78 -0.25 -9.39 17.55
N ALA A 79 0.85 -8.74 17.92
CA ALA A 79 1.99 -9.40 18.57
C ALA A 79 1.60 -10.07 19.91
N THR A 80 0.80 -9.38 20.73
CA THR A 80 0.31 -9.91 22.00
C THR A 80 -0.60 -11.12 21.80
N SER A 81 -1.51 -11.05 20.81
CA SER A 81 -2.42 -12.16 20.48
C SER A 81 -1.66 -13.39 19.97
N MET A 82 -0.59 -13.18 19.20
CA MET A 82 0.28 -14.28 18.73
C MET A 82 1.04 -14.93 19.87
N ALA A 83 1.63 -14.12 20.77
CA ALA A 83 2.31 -14.63 21.95
C ALA A 83 1.36 -15.45 22.86
N GLY A 84 0.10 -15.01 22.98
CA GLY A 84 -0.97 -15.70 23.71
C GLY A 84 -1.62 -16.86 22.94
N ARG A 85 -1.18 -17.18 21.71
CA ARG A 85 -1.81 -18.18 20.83
C ARG A 85 -3.32 -17.98 20.64
N ASN A 86 -3.76 -16.72 20.64
CA ASN A 86 -5.16 -16.31 20.48
C ASN A 86 -5.30 -15.25 19.35
N VAL A 87 -4.53 -15.41 18.29
CA VAL A 87 -4.65 -14.56 17.12
C VAL A 87 -5.92 -14.93 16.33
N ALA A 88 -6.47 -13.96 15.59
CA ALA A 88 -7.59 -14.20 14.69
C ALA A 88 -7.20 -15.18 13.57
N ASP A 89 -8.18 -15.91 13.00
CA ASP A 89 -7.94 -16.85 11.91
C ASP A 89 -7.34 -16.15 10.68
N ILE A 90 -7.84 -14.95 10.38
CA ILE A 90 -7.38 -14.09 9.28
C ILE A 90 -6.91 -12.77 9.85
N PHE A 91 -5.73 -12.32 9.45
CA PHE A 91 -5.19 -11.04 9.89
C PHE A 91 -4.47 -10.32 8.75
N GLN A 92 -4.51 -8.98 8.80
CA GLN A 92 -3.93 -8.14 7.77
C GLN A 92 -2.45 -7.91 8.04
N LEU A 93 -1.63 -8.09 7.00
CA LEU A 93 -0.22 -7.71 6.98
C LEU A 93 0.05 -6.66 5.90
N GLU A 94 1.25 -6.12 5.93
CA GLU A 94 1.83 -5.31 4.87
C GLU A 94 3.12 -5.96 4.36
N PRO A 95 3.61 -5.59 3.17
CA PRO A 95 4.79 -6.21 2.57
C PRO A 95 6.04 -6.19 3.44
N SER A 96 6.19 -5.15 4.26
CA SER A 96 7.32 -5.00 5.18
C SER A 96 7.31 -5.99 6.35
N THR A 97 6.17 -6.63 6.62
CA THR A 97 5.99 -7.46 7.82
C THR A 97 5.78 -8.95 7.52
N ILE A 98 5.34 -9.31 6.30
CA ILE A 98 5.02 -10.71 5.98
C ILE A 98 6.20 -11.66 6.21
N ALA A 99 7.42 -11.25 5.85
CA ALA A 99 8.60 -12.08 6.05
C ALA A 99 8.94 -12.31 7.53
N ASP A 100 8.75 -11.29 8.38
CA ASP A 100 8.96 -11.40 9.83
C ASP A 100 7.95 -12.34 10.47
N TYR A 101 6.66 -12.16 10.15
CA TYR A 101 5.59 -12.97 10.72
C TYR A 101 5.61 -14.42 10.21
N SER A 102 5.88 -14.66 8.92
CA SER A 102 6.03 -16.02 8.40
C SER A 102 7.27 -16.73 8.94
N GLY A 103 8.41 -16.03 9.03
CA GLY A 103 9.65 -16.56 9.59
C GLY A 103 9.54 -16.98 11.06
N ARG A 104 8.66 -16.31 11.83
CA ARG A 104 8.32 -16.69 13.21
C ARG A 104 7.28 -17.80 13.30
N GLY A 105 6.83 -18.35 12.17
CA GLY A 105 5.81 -19.40 12.13
C GLY A 105 4.40 -18.93 12.49
N ALA A 106 4.11 -17.63 12.38
CA ALA A 106 2.80 -17.06 12.69
C ALA A 106 1.78 -17.24 11.54
N CYS A 107 2.25 -17.35 10.29
CA CYS A 107 1.43 -17.52 9.11
C CYS A 107 1.36 -18.98 8.67
N MET A 108 0.17 -19.41 8.25
CA MET A 108 -0.05 -20.71 7.62
C MET A 108 0.44 -20.67 6.16
N GLU A 109 1.07 -21.77 5.71
CA GLU A 109 1.42 -21.95 4.31
C GLU A 109 0.16 -22.19 3.48
N LEU A 110 -0.05 -21.39 2.43
CA LEU A 110 -1.30 -21.40 1.65
C LEU A 110 -1.23 -22.23 0.37
N ASP A 111 -0.07 -22.72 -0.04
CA ASP A 111 0.08 -23.53 -1.27
C ASP A 111 -0.84 -24.75 -1.32
N GLN A 112 -1.14 -25.35 -0.16
CA GLN A 112 -2.07 -26.46 -0.03
C GLN A 112 -3.52 -26.15 -0.46
N PHE A 113 -3.91 -24.87 -0.43
CA PHE A 113 -5.25 -24.38 -0.79
C PHE A 113 -5.34 -23.90 -2.23
N VAL A 114 -4.21 -23.58 -2.88
CA VAL A 114 -4.17 -23.05 -4.24
C VAL A 114 -4.71 -24.07 -5.24
N GLY A 115 -5.61 -23.64 -6.11
CA GLY A 115 -6.31 -24.51 -7.07
C GLY A 115 -7.43 -25.37 -6.46
N LYS A 116 -7.74 -25.16 -5.17
CA LYS A 116 -8.85 -25.80 -4.45
C LYS A 116 -9.80 -24.75 -3.87
N SER A 117 -9.59 -24.38 -2.61
CA SER A 117 -10.36 -23.36 -1.90
C SER A 117 -9.82 -21.92 -2.13
N LEU A 118 -8.68 -21.79 -2.79
CA LEU A 118 -8.06 -20.50 -3.16
C LEU A 118 -7.67 -20.52 -4.63
N ASP A 119 -8.42 -19.79 -5.47
CA ASP A 119 -8.14 -19.64 -6.89
C ASP A 119 -7.33 -18.36 -7.15
N LEU A 120 -6.09 -18.54 -7.61
CA LEU A 120 -5.21 -17.46 -8.03
C LEU A 120 -4.91 -17.48 -9.53
N SER A 121 -5.69 -18.23 -10.32
CA SER A 121 -5.48 -18.40 -11.75
C SER A 121 -5.64 -17.13 -12.58
N THR A 122 -6.40 -16.15 -12.06
CA THR A 122 -6.61 -14.84 -12.71
C THR A 122 -5.62 -13.78 -12.24
N PHE A 123 -4.73 -14.14 -11.31
CA PHE A 123 -3.61 -13.29 -10.88
C PHE A 123 -2.42 -13.50 -11.82
N GLY A 124 -1.65 -12.47 -12.07
CA GLY A 124 -0.34 -12.64 -12.71
C GLY A 124 0.64 -13.33 -11.75
N LYS A 125 1.65 -13.99 -12.33
CA LYS A 125 2.67 -14.67 -11.52
C LYS A 125 3.35 -13.71 -10.54
N SER A 126 3.70 -12.51 -10.99
CA SER A 126 4.31 -11.47 -10.15
C SER A 126 3.44 -11.10 -8.96
N GLU A 127 2.11 -11.02 -9.15
CA GLU A 127 1.17 -10.66 -8.10
C GLU A 127 1.07 -11.73 -7.00
N VAL A 128 1.18 -12.99 -7.38
CA VAL A 128 1.22 -14.11 -6.41
C VAL A 128 2.56 -14.15 -5.68
N ASP A 129 3.66 -13.95 -6.42
CA ASP A 129 5.03 -14.02 -5.87
C ASP A 129 5.30 -12.91 -4.82
N LEU A 130 4.56 -11.80 -4.85
CA LEU A 130 4.65 -10.73 -3.83
C LEU A 130 4.42 -11.22 -2.38
N CYS A 131 3.72 -12.34 -2.21
CA CYS A 131 3.39 -12.90 -0.90
C CYS A 131 4.13 -14.23 -0.62
N ARG A 132 5.14 -14.55 -1.45
CA ARG A 132 6.00 -15.72 -1.23
C ARG A 132 7.24 -15.33 -0.44
N ILE A 133 7.54 -16.14 0.57
CA ILE A 133 8.78 -16.06 1.35
C ILE A 133 9.44 -17.43 1.25
N ASP A 134 10.69 -17.48 0.82
CA ASP A 134 11.44 -18.71 0.60
C ASP A 134 10.68 -19.73 -0.27
N GLY A 135 10.00 -19.24 -1.32
CA GLY A 135 9.23 -20.05 -2.26
C GLY A 135 7.84 -20.47 -1.80
N LYS A 136 7.46 -20.25 -0.54
CA LYS A 136 6.17 -20.62 0.06
C LYS A 136 5.23 -19.44 0.15
N LEU A 137 3.95 -19.68 -0.16
CA LEU A 137 2.91 -18.65 -0.12
C LEU A 137 2.36 -18.49 1.30
N TYR A 138 2.45 -17.28 1.88
CA TYR A 138 1.99 -16.99 3.24
C TYR A 138 0.86 -15.95 3.32
N GLY A 139 0.40 -15.47 2.18
CA GLY A 139 -0.71 -14.52 2.14
C GLY A 139 -1.22 -14.29 0.73
N VAL A 140 -2.27 -13.48 0.63
CA VAL A 140 -2.87 -13.04 -0.64
C VAL A 140 -2.90 -11.53 -0.66
N GLY A 141 -2.31 -10.93 -1.69
CA GLY A 141 -2.33 -9.48 -1.91
C GLY A 141 -3.74 -8.99 -2.19
N LEU A 142 -4.12 -7.87 -1.56
CA LEU A 142 -5.45 -7.29 -1.64
C LEU A 142 -5.57 -6.16 -2.65
N GLY A 143 -4.44 -5.68 -3.15
CA GLY A 143 -4.39 -4.61 -4.13
C GLY A 143 -2.97 -4.39 -4.62
N LEU A 144 -2.85 -3.96 -5.86
CA LEU A 144 -1.59 -3.64 -6.52
C LEU A 144 -1.36 -2.14 -6.52
N ASN A 145 -0.13 -1.76 -6.24
CA ASN A 145 0.35 -0.40 -6.31
C ASN A 145 1.73 -0.39 -6.99
N SER A 146 2.15 0.79 -7.43
CA SER A 146 3.52 1.05 -7.85
C SER A 146 3.88 2.49 -7.53
N PHE A 147 5.13 2.86 -7.71
CA PHE A 147 5.56 4.25 -7.61
C PHE A 147 5.12 5.04 -8.84
N CYS A 148 4.90 6.34 -8.68
CA CYS A 148 4.43 7.17 -9.79
C CYS A 148 4.82 8.63 -9.62
N MET A 149 4.75 9.36 -10.74
CA MET A 149 4.54 10.81 -10.73
C MET A 149 3.05 11.09 -10.80
N MET A 150 2.57 11.97 -9.95
CA MET A 150 1.27 12.62 -10.09
C MET A 150 1.51 14.06 -10.53
N TYR A 151 0.70 14.57 -11.47
CA TYR A 151 0.98 15.89 -12.03
C TYR A 151 -0.26 16.61 -12.51
N ASP A 152 -0.23 17.95 -12.43
CA ASP A 152 -1.18 18.87 -13.00
C ASP A 152 -0.86 19.06 -14.50
N ALA A 153 -1.51 18.26 -15.34
CA ALA A 153 -1.26 18.25 -16.79
C ALA A 153 -1.61 19.58 -17.46
N ASP A 154 -2.65 20.27 -16.98
CA ASP A 154 -3.10 21.53 -17.56
C ASP A 154 -2.10 22.66 -17.27
N THR A 155 -1.60 22.73 -16.04
CA THR A 155 -0.56 23.70 -15.69
C THR A 155 0.75 23.44 -16.44
N LEU A 156 1.18 22.18 -16.59
CA LEU A 156 2.35 21.84 -17.39
C LEU A 156 2.16 22.21 -18.86
N LYS A 157 1.02 21.87 -19.44
CA LYS A 157 0.67 22.24 -20.82
C LYS A 157 0.62 23.75 -21.04
N GLY A 158 0.09 24.50 -20.07
CA GLY A 158 0.10 25.96 -20.08
C GLY A 158 1.51 26.56 -20.11
N ALA A 159 2.50 25.85 -19.57
CA ALA A 159 3.92 26.20 -19.63
C ALA A 159 4.62 25.69 -20.91
N GLY A 160 3.89 25.09 -21.85
CA GLY A 160 4.44 24.52 -23.08
C GLY A 160 5.13 23.18 -22.89
N VAL A 161 4.94 22.50 -21.75
CA VAL A 161 5.54 21.21 -21.45
C VAL A 161 4.48 20.12 -21.31
N THR A 162 4.82 18.91 -21.73
CA THR A 162 3.92 17.76 -21.69
C THR A 162 4.67 16.55 -21.15
N VAL A 163 4.06 15.85 -20.20
CA VAL A 163 4.53 14.54 -19.75
C VAL A 163 4.00 13.50 -20.74
N PRO A 164 4.86 12.76 -21.45
CA PRO A 164 4.43 11.73 -22.38
C PRO A 164 3.76 10.55 -21.64
N LYS A 165 3.04 9.71 -22.38
CA LYS A 165 2.48 8.46 -21.82
C LYS A 165 3.57 7.42 -21.51
N GLU A 166 4.64 7.45 -22.29
CA GLU A 166 5.83 6.63 -22.07
C GLU A 166 6.62 7.16 -20.88
N GLN A 167 7.53 6.35 -20.36
CA GLN A 167 8.42 6.77 -19.28
C GLN A 167 9.34 7.90 -19.75
N ILE A 168 9.20 9.07 -19.12
CA ILE A 168 10.11 10.21 -19.33
C ILE A 168 11.52 9.87 -18.80
N THR A 169 12.57 10.42 -19.42
CA THR A 169 13.94 10.25 -18.88
C THR A 169 14.24 11.25 -17.76
N TRP A 170 15.22 10.94 -16.90
CA TRP A 170 15.73 11.88 -15.88
C TRP A 170 16.21 13.19 -16.52
N LYS A 171 16.88 13.09 -17.68
CA LYS A 171 17.30 14.26 -18.45
C LYS A 171 16.11 15.08 -18.92
N ALA A 172 15.10 14.44 -19.49
CA ALA A 172 13.89 15.12 -19.96
C ALA A 172 13.08 15.75 -18.80
N LEU A 173 13.09 15.14 -17.60
CA LEU A 173 12.49 15.78 -16.42
C LEU A 173 13.22 17.08 -16.05
N ALA A 174 14.55 17.11 -16.11
CA ALA A 174 15.33 18.32 -15.86
C ALA A 174 15.07 19.39 -16.93
N GLU A 175 14.94 19.01 -18.20
CA GLU A 175 14.59 19.91 -19.31
C GLU A 175 13.18 20.48 -19.12
N LEU A 176 12.20 19.63 -18.77
CA LEU A 176 10.83 20.03 -18.41
C LEU A 176 10.85 21.08 -17.29
N ALA A 177 11.64 20.87 -16.25
CA ALA A 177 11.73 21.81 -15.12
C ALA A 177 12.35 23.15 -15.55
N ARG A 178 13.32 23.16 -16.49
CA ARG A 178 13.88 24.39 -17.07
C ARG A 178 12.85 25.17 -17.90
N ASP A 179 12.11 24.46 -18.75
CA ASP A 179 11.06 25.07 -19.58
C ASP A 179 9.91 25.60 -18.72
N PHE A 180 9.51 24.86 -17.70
CA PHE A 180 8.51 25.31 -16.72
C PHE A 180 8.94 26.56 -15.96
N LYS A 181 10.20 26.65 -15.55
CA LYS A 181 10.73 27.85 -14.90
C LYS A 181 10.67 29.07 -15.83
N LYS A 182 10.88 28.87 -17.12
CA LYS A 182 10.86 29.95 -18.12
C LYS A 182 9.46 30.38 -18.50
N ASN A 183 8.54 29.43 -18.68
CA ASN A 183 7.24 29.65 -19.34
C ASN A 183 6.05 29.36 -18.39
N GLY A 184 6.29 28.86 -17.21
CA GLY A 184 5.23 28.50 -16.25
C GLY A 184 4.53 29.71 -15.63
N PRO A 185 3.50 29.47 -14.84
CA PRO A 185 2.73 30.54 -14.23
C PRO A 185 3.59 31.38 -13.30
N ALA A 186 3.39 32.70 -13.32
CA ALA A 186 4.06 33.66 -12.43
C ALA A 186 3.52 33.54 -10.98
N LYS A 187 3.75 32.39 -10.35
CA LYS A 187 3.33 32.09 -8.99
C LYS A 187 4.56 32.00 -8.09
N ARG A 188 4.53 32.71 -6.97
CA ARG A 188 5.61 32.64 -5.98
C ARG A 188 5.68 31.23 -5.38
N ASN A 189 6.90 30.73 -5.16
CA ASN A 189 7.17 29.41 -4.56
C ASN A 189 6.45 28.28 -5.30
N TYR A 190 6.57 28.25 -6.63
CA TYR A 190 5.97 27.22 -7.46
C TYR A 190 6.97 26.73 -8.50
N TRP A 191 7.18 25.42 -8.56
CA TRP A 191 8.15 24.74 -9.41
C TRP A 191 7.49 23.60 -10.18
N ALA A 192 8.20 23.06 -11.18
CA ALA A 192 7.72 21.86 -11.87
C ALA A 192 7.77 20.63 -10.95
N VAL A 193 8.86 20.44 -10.22
CA VAL A 193 9.17 19.19 -9.50
C VAL A 193 9.53 19.45 -8.03
N PRO A 194 9.27 18.48 -7.12
CA PRO A 194 9.80 18.53 -5.76
C PRO A 194 11.31 18.32 -5.75
N TYR A 195 11.99 18.59 -4.64
CA TYR A 195 13.37 18.15 -4.42
C TYR A 195 13.40 16.66 -4.05
N GLY A 196 13.61 15.82 -5.06
CA GLY A 196 13.40 14.36 -4.94
C GLY A 196 14.50 13.61 -4.21
N ALA A 197 15.64 14.25 -3.88
CA ALA A 197 16.76 13.62 -3.17
C ALA A 197 16.35 12.93 -1.85
N ARG A 198 15.26 13.38 -1.23
CA ARG A 198 14.74 12.88 0.05
C ARG A 198 13.89 11.61 -0.06
N TYR A 199 13.45 11.22 -1.26
CA TYR A 199 12.48 10.13 -1.40
C TYR A 199 13.21 8.80 -1.66
N HIS A 200 13.36 7.97 -0.64
CA HIS A 200 14.03 6.68 -0.73
C HIS A 200 13.46 5.77 -1.82
N TYR A 201 12.14 5.80 -2.06
CA TYR A 201 11.49 4.98 -3.08
C TYR A 201 11.74 5.50 -4.52
N VAL A 202 12.01 6.80 -4.70
CA VAL A 202 12.44 7.35 -5.99
C VAL A 202 13.88 6.96 -6.24
N PHE A 203 14.72 6.97 -5.21
CA PHE A 203 16.10 6.49 -5.27
C PHE A 203 16.16 4.98 -5.54
N ASP A 204 15.27 4.16 -4.95
CA ASP A 204 15.18 2.73 -5.25
C ASP A 204 14.91 2.48 -6.74
N VAL A 205 13.92 3.16 -7.33
CA VAL A 205 13.63 3.09 -8.76
C VAL A 205 14.85 3.52 -9.61
N TRP A 206 15.51 4.60 -9.23
CA TRP A 206 16.72 5.07 -9.91
C TRP A 206 17.88 4.07 -9.86
N LEU A 207 18.10 3.42 -8.72
CA LEU A 207 19.11 2.37 -8.55
C LEU A 207 18.80 1.14 -9.41
N ARG A 208 17.53 0.69 -9.42
CA ARG A 208 17.10 -0.49 -10.19
C ARG A 208 17.32 -0.31 -11.69
N GLN A 209 17.11 0.88 -12.20
CA GLN A 209 17.41 1.23 -13.60
C GLN A 209 18.89 1.04 -13.96
N ARG A 210 19.75 1.01 -12.96
CA ARG A 210 21.22 0.81 -13.06
C ARG A 210 21.68 -0.57 -12.60
N GLY A 211 20.72 -1.52 -12.39
CA GLY A 211 21.02 -2.87 -11.93
C GLY A 211 21.47 -2.94 -10.46
N LYS A 212 21.14 -1.93 -9.66
CA LYS A 212 21.40 -1.86 -8.22
C LYS A 212 20.11 -2.00 -7.42
N LEU A 213 20.22 -2.25 -6.13
CA LEU A 213 19.10 -2.31 -5.20
C LEU A 213 19.30 -1.29 -4.08
N LEU A 214 18.20 -0.80 -3.51
CA LEU A 214 18.29 0.05 -2.32
C LEU A 214 18.81 -0.75 -1.12
N PHE A 215 18.30 -1.98 -0.97
CA PHE A 215 18.73 -2.93 0.06
C PHE A 215 19.09 -4.27 -0.58
N GLN A 216 20.14 -4.90 -0.09
CA GLN A 216 20.61 -6.21 -0.51
C GLN A 216 21.30 -6.90 0.67
N ASP A 217 21.03 -8.19 0.87
CA ASP A 217 21.66 -9.00 1.93
C ASP A 217 21.58 -8.40 3.35
N GLY A 218 20.51 -7.64 3.62
CA GLY A 218 20.27 -7.03 4.93
C GLY A 218 20.99 -5.70 5.17
N THR A 219 21.67 -5.15 4.16
CA THR A 219 22.36 -3.85 4.19
C THR A 219 21.96 -2.98 2.99
N ILE A 220 22.64 -1.85 2.77
CA ILE A 220 22.48 -1.07 1.53
C ILE A 220 23.01 -1.86 0.33
N GLY A 221 22.34 -1.77 -0.83
CA GLY A 221 22.71 -2.41 -2.08
C GLY A 221 23.38 -1.49 -3.10
N PHE A 222 23.88 -0.33 -2.67
CA PHE A 222 24.51 0.70 -3.49
C PHE A 222 25.81 1.17 -2.85
N ASN A 223 26.64 1.88 -3.62
CA ASN A 223 27.92 2.42 -3.15
C ASN A 223 27.91 3.97 -3.11
N LYS A 224 29.05 4.55 -2.75
CA LYS A 224 29.23 6.01 -2.66
C LYS A 224 28.99 6.72 -4.00
N GLU A 225 29.45 6.14 -5.10
CA GLU A 225 29.33 6.71 -6.43
C GLU A 225 27.87 6.77 -6.87
N ASP A 226 27.09 5.73 -6.60
CA ASP A 226 25.63 5.71 -6.86
C ASP A 226 24.92 6.83 -6.08
N ALA A 227 25.23 7.00 -4.80
CA ALA A 227 24.68 8.06 -3.97
C ALA A 227 25.14 9.45 -4.43
N LYS A 228 26.39 9.58 -4.88
CA LYS A 228 26.96 10.83 -5.40
C LYS A 228 26.26 11.26 -6.69
N GLU A 229 26.04 10.35 -7.64
CA GLU A 229 25.30 10.65 -8.87
C GLU A 229 23.86 11.08 -8.57
N TRP A 230 23.19 10.39 -7.64
CA TRP A 230 21.85 10.73 -7.20
C TRP A 230 21.78 12.14 -6.61
N PHE A 231 22.65 12.47 -5.67
CA PHE A 231 22.66 13.79 -5.05
C PHE A 231 23.09 14.88 -6.03
N ALA A 232 24.07 14.61 -6.90
CA ALA A 232 24.52 15.58 -7.90
C ALA A 232 23.38 15.96 -8.87
N TYR A 233 22.55 15.00 -9.30
CA TYR A 233 21.39 15.27 -10.14
C TYR A 233 20.40 16.25 -9.47
N TRP A 234 20.07 16.04 -8.21
CA TRP A 234 19.13 16.89 -7.50
C TRP A 234 19.73 18.24 -7.11
N GLU A 235 21.01 18.29 -6.83
CA GLU A 235 21.71 19.55 -6.57
C GLU A 235 21.81 20.44 -7.82
N ASP A 236 22.02 19.87 -9.01
CA ASP A 236 21.92 20.65 -10.26
C ASP A 236 20.54 21.30 -10.40
N LEU A 237 19.48 20.56 -10.12
CA LEU A 237 18.13 21.13 -10.15
C LEU A 237 17.92 22.21 -9.08
N ARG A 238 18.42 22.01 -7.87
CA ARG A 238 18.29 22.95 -6.75
C ARG A 238 19.07 24.24 -7.01
N GLU A 239 20.33 24.15 -7.39
CA GLU A 239 21.20 25.29 -7.65
C GLU A 239 20.67 26.15 -8.80
N ASN A 240 20.10 25.51 -9.83
CA ASN A 240 19.43 26.17 -10.92
C ASN A 240 18.00 26.62 -10.57
N LYS A 241 17.52 26.44 -9.33
CA LYS A 241 16.16 26.78 -8.86
C LYS A 241 15.06 26.15 -9.74
N LEU A 242 15.22 24.87 -10.08
CA LEU A 242 14.30 24.10 -10.93
C LEU A 242 13.37 23.22 -10.14
N CYS A 243 13.68 22.95 -8.88
CA CYS A 243 12.86 22.17 -7.94
C CYS A 243 12.48 22.99 -6.72
N VAL A 244 11.55 22.45 -5.92
CA VAL A 244 11.08 23.06 -4.67
C VAL A 244 12.28 23.39 -3.75
N SER A 245 12.24 24.58 -3.15
CA SER A 245 13.32 25.05 -2.25
C SER A 245 13.39 24.23 -0.96
N ALA A 246 14.58 24.17 -0.36
CA ALA A 246 14.86 23.38 0.84
C ALA A 246 13.93 23.68 2.01
N ASP A 247 13.65 24.97 2.28
CA ASP A 247 12.79 25.43 3.38
C ASP A 247 11.33 24.97 3.25
N ILE A 248 10.87 24.73 2.02
CA ILE A 248 9.53 24.17 1.74
C ILE A 248 9.59 22.65 1.75
N GLN A 249 10.57 22.07 1.07
CA GLN A 249 10.66 20.61 0.91
C GLN A 249 10.88 19.87 2.24
N THR A 250 11.58 20.47 3.21
CA THR A 250 11.78 19.85 4.53
C THR A 250 10.51 19.67 5.35
N ARG A 251 9.42 20.34 4.97
CA ARG A 251 8.09 20.17 5.59
C ARG A 251 7.34 18.95 5.08
N ASP A 252 7.81 18.35 4.00
CA ASP A 252 7.23 17.13 3.43
C ASP A 252 7.70 15.91 4.25
N ASP A 253 6.80 15.29 4.97
CA ASP A 253 7.01 14.07 5.76
C ASP A 253 6.45 12.80 5.06
N ASN A 254 6.27 12.88 3.73
CA ASN A 254 5.72 11.83 2.86
C ASN A 254 4.23 11.51 3.12
N THR A 255 3.47 12.49 3.62
CA THR A 255 2.01 12.40 3.64
C THR A 255 1.41 13.13 2.44
N ILE A 256 0.17 12.78 2.09
CA ILE A 256 -0.55 13.47 1.00
C ILE A 256 -0.71 14.97 1.32
N GLU A 257 -0.98 15.28 2.59
CA GLU A 257 -1.25 16.63 3.08
C GLU A 257 -0.03 17.54 3.07
N SER A 258 1.16 16.99 3.33
CA SER A 258 2.42 17.74 3.40
C SER A 258 3.17 17.81 2.08
N ASN A 259 2.74 17.05 1.06
CA ASN A 259 3.43 16.98 -0.23
C ASN A 259 3.36 18.32 -0.99
N ALA A 260 4.44 18.68 -1.66
CA ALA A 260 4.56 19.94 -2.39
C ALA A 260 3.49 20.12 -3.48
N LEU A 261 3.01 19.03 -4.10
CA LEU A 261 1.90 19.06 -5.06
C LEU A 261 0.59 19.49 -4.38
N THR A 262 0.26 18.89 -3.25
CA THR A 262 -0.96 19.24 -2.46
C THR A 262 -0.90 20.66 -1.92
N LEU A 263 0.27 21.08 -1.44
CA LEU A 263 0.47 22.44 -0.93
C LEU A 263 0.54 23.50 -2.06
N GLY A 264 0.49 23.08 -3.32
CA GLY A 264 0.54 23.95 -4.47
C GLY A 264 1.91 24.61 -4.65
N ASN A 265 2.98 23.94 -4.27
CA ASN A 265 4.37 24.36 -4.48
C ASN A 265 5.04 23.66 -5.66
N SER A 266 4.48 22.56 -6.17
CA SER A 266 4.97 21.92 -7.39
C SER A 266 3.83 21.48 -8.29
N ALA A 267 4.10 21.38 -9.61
CA ALA A 267 3.18 20.84 -10.59
C ALA A 267 3.25 19.30 -10.65
N ILE A 268 4.33 18.70 -10.17
CA ILE A 268 4.55 17.26 -10.10
C ILE A 268 4.79 16.88 -8.64
N GLY A 269 4.29 15.72 -8.23
CA GLY A 269 4.59 15.06 -6.96
C GLY A 269 4.98 13.60 -7.20
N PHE A 270 5.86 13.06 -6.36
CA PHE A 270 6.17 11.64 -6.35
C PHE A 270 5.36 10.95 -5.27
N ALA A 271 4.79 9.79 -5.58
CA ALA A 271 3.86 9.12 -4.69
C ALA A 271 3.69 7.62 -5.02
N TYR A 272 2.79 6.97 -4.30
CA TYR A 272 2.28 5.64 -4.63
C TYR A 272 0.96 5.75 -5.39
N SER A 273 0.74 4.89 -6.38
CA SER A 273 -0.39 5.00 -7.31
C SER A 273 -1.77 5.00 -6.63
N ASN A 274 -1.95 4.23 -5.56
CA ASN A 274 -3.19 4.19 -4.78
C ASN A 274 -3.51 5.52 -4.06
N GLN A 275 -2.54 6.41 -3.93
CA GLN A 275 -2.75 7.71 -3.29
C GLN A 275 -3.41 8.75 -4.21
N LEU A 276 -3.52 8.47 -5.54
CA LEU A 276 -4.09 9.43 -6.50
C LEU A 276 -5.47 9.93 -6.08
N VAL A 277 -6.33 9.05 -5.58
CA VAL A 277 -7.68 9.43 -5.09
C VAL A 277 -7.60 10.42 -3.93
N GLY A 278 -6.66 10.21 -3.01
CA GLY A 278 -6.41 11.12 -1.88
C GLY A 278 -5.86 12.47 -2.35
N TYR A 279 -4.85 12.45 -3.21
CA TYR A 279 -4.30 13.68 -3.81
C TYR A 279 -5.36 14.47 -4.59
N GLN A 280 -6.20 13.79 -5.39
CA GLN A 280 -7.25 14.46 -6.16
C GLN A 280 -8.28 15.15 -5.27
N LYS A 281 -8.62 14.59 -4.11
CA LYS A 281 -9.56 15.21 -3.15
C LYS A 281 -9.03 16.53 -2.58
N LEU A 282 -7.70 16.66 -2.47
CA LEU A 282 -7.05 17.86 -1.93
C LEU A 282 -6.59 18.86 -3.00
N ASN A 283 -6.62 18.46 -4.28
CA ASN A 283 -6.22 19.29 -5.40
C ASN A 283 -7.44 19.73 -6.22
N LYS A 284 -7.49 21.02 -6.57
CA LYS A 284 -8.55 21.59 -7.41
C LYS A 284 -8.39 21.21 -8.88
N GLN A 285 -7.15 21.05 -9.34
CA GLN A 285 -6.81 20.67 -10.70
C GLN A 285 -6.99 19.15 -10.87
N THR A 286 -7.33 18.75 -12.09
CA THR A 286 -7.40 17.33 -12.43
C THR A 286 -6.00 16.76 -12.55
N LEU A 287 -5.65 15.85 -11.65
CA LEU A 287 -4.36 15.21 -11.65
C LEU A 287 -4.28 14.08 -12.69
N SER A 288 -3.12 13.95 -13.28
CA SER A 288 -2.70 12.82 -14.11
C SER A 288 -1.66 11.98 -13.37
N ILE A 289 -1.41 10.77 -13.87
CA ILE A 289 -0.45 9.82 -13.29
C ILE A 289 0.44 9.24 -14.40
N GLY A 290 1.72 9.02 -14.09
CA GLY A 290 2.69 8.42 -14.99
C GLY A 290 3.83 7.76 -14.24
N MET A 291 4.67 7.00 -14.96
CA MET A 291 5.86 6.38 -14.39
C MET A 291 6.86 7.43 -13.87
N LEU A 292 7.60 7.09 -12.81
CA LEU A 292 8.80 7.84 -12.44
C LEU A 292 9.79 7.88 -13.62
N PRO A 293 10.67 8.87 -13.70
CA PRO A 293 11.62 8.97 -14.79
C PRO A 293 12.51 7.74 -14.91
N GLY A 294 13.03 7.50 -16.11
CA GLY A 294 13.87 6.35 -16.44
C GLY A 294 15.12 6.71 -17.21
N GLU A 295 15.83 5.69 -17.68
CA GLU A 295 17.08 5.85 -18.46
C GLU A 295 16.81 5.87 -19.97
N GLY A 296 15.55 5.71 -20.41
CA GLY A 296 15.16 5.74 -21.80
C GLY A 296 14.69 4.38 -22.36
N PRO A 297 14.30 4.37 -23.64
CA PRO A 297 13.74 3.17 -24.28
C PRO A 297 14.68 1.96 -24.21
N GLY A 298 14.11 0.79 -23.92
CA GLY A 298 14.86 -0.49 -23.84
C GLY A 298 15.70 -0.66 -22.59
N LYS A 299 15.64 0.27 -21.64
CA LYS A 299 16.30 0.15 -20.33
C LYS A 299 15.29 -0.35 -19.29
N PRO A 300 15.75 -0.97 -18.18
CA PRO A 300 14.90 -1.32 -17.06
C PRO A 300 14.12 -0.10 -16.59
N THR A 301 12.83 -0.28 -16.30
CA THR A 301 12.00 0.84 -15.83
C THR A 301 12.25 1.18 -14.36
N GLY A 302 12.80 0.24 -13.61
CA GLY A 302 12.99 0.32 -12.15
C GLY A 302 11.70 0.12 -11.36
N HIS A 303 10.55 -0.02 -12.04
CA HIS A 303 9.25 -0.19 -11.38
C HIS A 303 8.97 -1.66 -11.08
N TYR A 304 8.22 -1.88 -10.02
CA TYR A 304 7.68 -3.18 -9.65
C TYR A 304 6.30 -3.01 -9.00
N TYR A 305 5.48 -4.07 -9.03
CA TYR A 305 4.26 -4.08 -8.25
C TYR A 305 4.58 -4.22 -6.76
N ARG A 306 3.83 -3.49 -5.95
CA ARG A 306 3.81 -3.65 -4.49
C ARG A 306 2.42 -4.08 -4.08
N PRO A 307 2.27 -5.12 -3.24
CA PRO A 307 0.99 -5.35 -2.60
C PRO A 307 0.69 -4.16 -1.68
N GLY A 308 -0.55 -3.70 -1.71
CA GLY A 308 -0.97 -2.65 -0.77
C GLY A 308 -1.06 -3.22 0.63
N LEU A 309 -1.83 -4.28 0.75
CA LEU A 309 -2.12 -5.02 1.98
C LEU A 309 -2.23 -6.50 1.64
N ILE A 310 -2.14 -7.35 2.65
CA ILE A 310 -2.11 -8.81 2.50
C ILE A 310 -3.05 -9.41 3.54
N TRP A 311 -3.90 -10.38 3.13
CA TRP A 311 -4.53 -11.29 4.06
C TRP A 311 -3.63 -12.51 4.28
N SER A 312 -3.38 -12.82 5.55
CA SER A 312 -2.70 -14.05 5.97
C SER A 312 -3.60 -14.86 6.89
N ILE A 313 -3.41 -16.18 6.89
CA ILE A 313 -4.11 -17.11 7.79
C ILE A 313 -3.17 -17.45 8.95
N SER A 314 -3.71 -17.47 10.17
CA SER A 314 -2.95 -17.87 11.34
C SER A 314 -2.52 -19.33 11.25
N SER A 315 -1.25 -19.62 11.58
CA SER A 315 -0.75 -21.00 11.70
C SER A 315 -1.45 -21.80 12.79
N THR A 316 -2.09 -21.10 13.76
CA THR A 316 -2.85 -21.72 14.84
C THR A 316 -4.33 -21.89 14.55
N SER A 317 -4.82 -21.40 13.40
CA SER A 317 -6.20 -21.58 12.99
C SER A 317 -6.51 -23.05 12.69
N THR A 318 -7.59 -23.55 13.26
CA THR A 318 -8.13 -24.89 12.94
C THR A 318 -9.08 -24.86 11.73
N ASN A 319 -9.41 -23.66 11.22
CA ASN A 319 -10.35 -23.42 10.14
C ASN A 319 -9.64 -22.90 8.87
N GLY A 320 -8.40 -23.34 8.61
CA GLY A 320 -7.56 -22.80 7.52
C GLY A 320 -8.21 -22.88 6.14
N GLU A 321 -8.91 -23.98 5.81
CA GLU A 321 -9.60 -24.11 4.53
C GLU A 321 -10.77 -23.12 4.39
N GLU A 322 -11.56 -22.94 5.44
CA GLU A 322 -12.68 -22.01 5.41
C GLU A 322 -12.19 -20.55 5.38
N ALA A 323 -11.08 -20.27 6.07
CA ALA A 323 -10.40 -18.98 5.96
C ALA A 323 -9.88 -18.73 4.53
N ALA A 324 -9.35 -19.76 3.86
CA ALA A 324 -8.93 -19.66 2.46
C ALA A 324 -10.11 -19.39 1.51
N LYS A 325 -11.28 -20.02 1.73
CA LYS A 325 -12.52 -19.73 0.98
C LYS A 325 -12.99 -18.30 1.17
N PHE A 326 -12.94 -17.77 2.40
CA PHE A 326 -13.27 -16.37 2.65
C PHE A 326 -12.30 -15.42 1.93
N ILE A 327 -11.00 -15.68 2.00
CA ILE A 327 -9.99 -14.89 1.28
C ILE A 327 -10.25 -14.97 -0.23
N ASN A 328 -10.53 -16.17 -0.75
CA ASN A 328 -10.88 -16.37 -2.17
C ASN A 328 -12.08 -15.51 -2.58
N PHE A 329 -13.17 -15.54 -1.80
CA PHE A 329 -14.34 -14.69 -2.04
C PHE A 329 -13.95 -13.20 -2.02
N PHE A 330 -13.17 -12.79 -1.03
CA PHE A 330 -12.77 -11.39 -0.85
C PHE A 330 -12.00 -10.82 -2.06
N VAL A 331 -11.20 -11.64 -2.74
CA VAL A 331 -10.33 -11.17 -3.85
C VAL A 331 -10.88 -11.49 -5.24
N ASN A 332 -11.81 -12.45 -5.38
CA ASN A 332 -12.28 -12.95 -6.67
C ASN A 332 -13.77 -12.70 -6.95
N ASP A 333 -14.58 -12.51 -5.91
CA ASP A 333 -16.01 -12.27 -6.12
C ASP A 333 -16.26 -10.87 -6.69
N LEU A 334 -17.09 -10.79 -7.73
CA LEU A 334 -17.32 -9.53 -8.45
C LEU A 334 -18.08 -8.50 -7.63
N GLU A 335 -19.05 -8.94 -6.81
CA GLU A 335 -19.79 -8.02 -5.94
C GLU A 335 -18.94 -7.57 -4.77
N ALA A 336 -18.11 -8.46 -4.19
CA ALA A 336 -17.09 -8.07 -3.23
C ALA A 336 -16.13 -7.04 -3.84
N GLY A 337 -15.66 -7.27 -5.06
CA GLY A 337 -14.80 -6.35 -5.80
C GLY A 337 -15.42 -4.96 -5.97
N LYS A 338 -16.70 -4.88 -6.36
CA LYS A 338 -17.43 -3.61 -6.48
C LYS A 338 -17.55 -2.85 -5.15
N VAL A 339 -17.76 -3.57 -4.05
CA VAL A 339 -17.80 -2.98 -2.70
C VAL A 339 -16.43 -2.46 -2.29
N LEU A 340 -15.35 -3.22 -2.55
CA LEU A 340 -13.99 -2.85 -2.19
C LEU A 340 -13.43 -1.71 -3.06
N GLY A 341 -13.77 -1.71 -4.37
CA GLY A 341 -13.23 -0.76 -5.32
C GLY A 341 -11.70 -0.82 -5.40
N VAL A 342 -11.06 0.34 -5.40
CA VAL A 342 -9.60 0.48 -5.43
C VAL A 342 -9.03 1.02 -4.08
N GLU A 343 -9.77 0.86 -2.99
CA GLU A 343 -9.38 1.42 -1.68
C GLU A 343 -8.08 0.81 -1.15
N ARG A 344 -7.84 -0.50 -1.39
CA ARG A 344 -6.60 -1.19 -1.01
C ARG A 344 -5.54 -1.23 -2.12
N GLY A 345 -5.78 -0.56 -3.22
CA GLY A 345 -5.05 -0.64 -4.47
C GLY A 345 -5.88 -1.30 -5.56
N VAL A 346 -5.31 -1.44 -6.75
CA VAL A 346 -5.98 -2.07 -7.89
C VAL A 346 -6.10 -3.57 -7.62
N PRO A 347 -7.30 -4.18 -7.74
CA PRO A 347 -7.46 -5.61 -7.49
C PRO A 347 -6.47 -6.46 -8.29
N PRO A 348 -5.79 -7.45 -7.67
CA PRO A 348 -4.84 -8.29 -8.38
C PRO A 348 -5.53 -9.28 -9.34
N ALA A 349 -6.77 -9.70 -9.06
CA ALA A 349 -7.54 -10.54 -9.95
C ALA A 349 -8.01 -9.78 -11.19
N LYS A 350 -7.58 -10.19 -12.38
CA LYS A 350 -7.90 -9.53 -13.66
C LYS A 350 -9.40 -9.42 -13.89
N VAL A 351 -10.14 -10.49 -13.63
CA VAL A 351 -11.60 -10.53 -13.84
C VAL A 351 -12.34 -9.50 -12.96
N VAL A 352 -11.85 -9.25 -11.74
CA VAL A 352 -12.40 -8.24 -10.84
C VAL A 352 -12.06 -6.84 -11.35
N ARG A 353 -10.83 -6.59 -11.82
CA ARG A 353 -10.47 -5.30 -12.43
C ARG A 353 -11.38 -4.94 -13.60
N GLU A 354 -11.57 -5.88 -14.52
CA GLU A 354 -12.44 -5.69 -15.71
C GLU A 354 -13.88 -5.39 -15.29
N ALA A 355 -14.41 -6.09 -14.30
CA ALA A 355 -15.77 -5.87 -13.79
C ALA A 355 -15.93 -4.51 -13.08
N LEU A 356 -14.86 -3.95 -12.52
CA LEU A 356 -14.88 -2.64 -11.87
C LEU A 356 -14.90 -1.48 -12.85
N LEU A 357 -14.32 -1.60 -14.03
CA LEU A 357 -14.14 -0.49 -14.97
C LEU A 357 -15.40 0.36 -15.23
N PRO A 358 -16.62 -0.22 -15.36
CA PRO A 358 -17.83 0.59 -15.56
C PRO A 358 -18.26 1.40 -14.33
N THR A 359 -17.80 1.04 -13.14
CA THR A 359 -18.20 1.65 -11.85
C THR A 359 -17.24 2.72 -11.35
N LEU A 360 -16.02 2.76 -11.92
CA LEU A 360 -14.96 3.66 -11.47
C LEU A 360 -15.20 5.10 -11.96
N ASN A 361 -14.96 6.06 -11.07
CA ASN A 361 -14.82 7.46 -11.48
C ASN A 361 -13.52 7.67 -12.27
N GLU A 362 -13.34 8.87 -12.84
CA GLU A 362 -12.18 9.20 -13.70
C GLU A 362 -10.84 9.00 -12.98
N THR A 363 -10.74 9.40 -11.71
CA THR A 363 -9.50 9.28 -10.92
C THR A 363 -9.15 7.82 -10.61
N GLU A 364 -10.14 7.03 -10.23
CA GLU A 364 -9.97 5.60 -9.98
C GLU A 364 -9.59 4.86 -11.26
N ARG A 365 -10.22 5.21 -12.39
CA ARG A 365 -9.87 4.65 -13.70
C ARG A 365 -8.42 4.96 -14.07
N LYS A 366 -7.95 6.20 -13.89
CA LYS A 366 -6.53 6.56 -14.12
C LYS A 366 -5.58 5.69 -13.29
N THR A 367 -5.97 5.36 -12.06
CA THR A 367 -5.15 4.47 -11.19
C THR A 367 -5.10 3.05 -11.75
N VAL A 368 -6.23 2.50 -12.21
CA VAL A 368 -6.28 1.16 -12.82
C VAL A 368 -5.49 1.14 -14.13
N ASP A 369 -5.74 2.09 -15.03
CA ASP A 369 -5.05 2.21 -16.32
C ASP A 369 -3.53 2.33 -16.14
N TYR A 370 -3.09 3.06 -15.09
CA TYR A 370 -1.67 3.16 -14.76
C TYR A 370 -1.07 1.80 -14.37
N ILE A 371 -1.69 1.08 -13.45
CA ILE A 371 -1.21 -0.25 -13.02
C ILE A 371 -1.20 -1.23 -14.20
N GLU A 372 -2.21 -1.22 -15.05
CA GLU A 372 -2.25 -2.06 -16.25
C GLU A 372 -1.16 -1.69 -17.26
N SER A 373 -0.86 -0.40 -17.41
CA SER A 373 0.19 0.10 -18.31
C SER A 373 1.60 -0.38 -17.95
N LEU A 374 1.81 -0.81 -16.71
CA LEU A 374 3.07 -1.36 -16.22
C LEU A 374 3.28 -2.83 -16.59
N SER A 375 2.22 -3.54 -17.02
CA SER A 375 2.33 -4.96 -17.39
C SER A 375 3.40 -5.17 -18.47
N GLY A 376 4.27 -6.15 -18.24
CA GLY A 376 5.39 -6.46 -19.13
C GLY A 376 6.57 -5.47 -19.08
N LYS A 377 6.54 -4.47 -18.18
CA LYS A 377 7.59 -3.45 -18.03
C LYS A 377 8.23 -3.44 -16.64
N LEU A 378 7.87 -4.41 -15.81
CA LEU A 378 8.25 -4.43 -14.40
C LEU A 378 9.52 -5.21 -14.15
N ASP A 379 10.29 -4.74 -13.20
CA ASP A 379 11.38 -5.48 -12.58
C ASP A 379 10.86 -6.46 -11.51
N SER A 380 11.71 -7.39 -11.10
CA SER A 380 11.39 -8.29 -9.99
C SER A 380 11.10 -7.53 -8.70
N TYR A 381 10.17 -8.06 -7.91
CA TYR A 381 9.89 -7.55 -6.57
C TYR A 381 11.15 -7.68 -5.69
N PRO A 382 11.50 -6.66 -4.90
CA PRO A 382 12.68 -6.71 -4.03
C PRO A 382 12.52 -7.74 -2.91
N GLU A 383 13.64 -8.20 -2.40
CA GLU A 383 13.65 -8.90 -1.12
C GLU A 383 12.99 -8.05 0.00
N PRO A 384 12.46 -8.69 1.03
CA PRO A 384 11.90 -7.97 2.17
C PRO A 384 12.91 -6.99 2.76
N ALA A 385 12.45 -5.76 2.99
CA ALA A 385 13.32 -4.71 3.51
C ALA A 385 13.97 -5.14 4.84
N PRO A 386 15.25 -4.82 5.09
CA PRO A 386 15.96 -5.19 6.31
C PRO A 386 15.39 -4.48 7.54
N ILE A 387 15.75 -4.97 8.74
CA ILE A 387 15.47 -4.25 9.98
C ILE A 387 16.19 -2.91 9.94
N GLY A 388 15.50 -1.83 10.29
CA GLY A 388 16.02 -0.46 10.22
C GLY A 388 15.70 0.29 8.93
N ALA A 389 15.00 -0.32 7.96
CA ALA A 389 14.65 0.34 6.70
C ALA A 389 13.81 1.63 6.89
N ASN A 390 12.90 1.67 7.87
CA ASN A 390 12.16 2.89 8.20
C ASN A 390 13.08 3.96 8.81
N GLU A 391 14.05 3.56 9.62
CA GLU A 391 15.04 4.48 10.18
C GLU A 391 16.00 4.98 9.10
N PHE A 392 16.36 4.12 8.13
CA PHE A 392 17.13 4.55 6.96
C PHE A 392 16.42 5.68 6.20
N ASP A 393 15.11 5.58 5.97
CA ASP A 393 14.35 6.67 5.31
C ASP A 393 14.33 7.93 6.18
N ARG A 394 13.82 7.83 7.40
CA ARG A 394 13.49 9.00 8.24
C ARG A 394 14.68 9.60 8.96
N GLY A 395 15.54 8.75 9.48
CA GLY A 395 16.68 9.13 10.33
C GLY A 395 18.00 9.28 9.59
N VAL A 396 18.12 8.75 8.35
CA VAL A 396 19.36 8.80 7.59
C VAL A 396 19.18 9.60 6.30
N MET A 397 18.42 9.08 5.34
CA MET A 397 18.34 9.67 4.00
C MET A 397 17.78 11.09 3.99
N ARG A 398 16.67 11.33 4.67
CA ARG A 398 16.04 12.67 4.69
C ARG A 398 16.92 13.73 5.35
N PRO A 399 17.50 13.52 6.56
CA PRO A 399 18.38 14.51 7.17
C PRO A 399 19.63 14.80 6.35
N ILE A 400 20.21 13.79 5.69
CA ILE A 400 21.37 13.97 4.82
C ILE A 400 21.00 14.81 3.59
N ALA A 401 19.90 14.48 2.90
CA ALA A 401 19.40 15.25 1.77
C ALA A 401 19.04 16.69 2.17
N ASP A 402 18.48 16.90 3.35
CA ASP A 402 18.19 18.24 3.89
C ASP A 402 19.46 19.01 4.19
N SER A 403 20.48 18.37 4.79
CA SER A 403 21.78 18.99 5.04
C SER A 403 22.43 19.47 3.76
N LEU A 404 22.37 18.63 2.71
CA LEU A 404 22.85 18.97 1.37
C LEU A 404 22.07 20.14 0.78
N ALA A 405 20.73 20.10 0.80
CA ALA A 405 19.86 21.14 0.24
C ALA A 405 20.03 22.51 0.90
N PHE A 406 20.41 22.54 2.19
CA PHE A 406 20.75 23.78 2.91
C PHE A 406 22.23 24.19 2.73
N GLY A 407 23.02 23.49 1.92
CA GLY A 407 24.44 23.79 1.71
C GLY A 407 25.31 23.52 2.93
N ARG A 408 24.89 22.63 3.84
CA ARG A 408 25.64 22.27 5.07
C ARG A 408 26.58 21.09 4.85
N ALA A 409 26.47 20.42 3.73
CA ALA A 409 27.33 19.33 3.28
C ALA A 409 27.56 19.45 1.77
N SER A 410 28.69 18.99 1.29
CA SER A 410 28.95 18.78 -0.13
C SER A 410 28.28 17.49 -0.62
N VAL A 411 28.13 17.34 -1.92
CA VAL A 411 27.62 16.10 -2.55
C VAL A 411 28.45 14.88 -2.13
N ASP A 412 29.76 15.03 -2.07
CA ASP A 412 30.69 13.94 -1.71
C ASP A 412 30.54 13.53 -0.24
N GLU A 413 30.39 14.49 0.67
CA GLU A 413 30.14 14.24 2.09
C GLU A 413 28.76 13.62 2.32
N ALA A 414 27.72 14.12 1.65
CA ALA A 414 26.38 13.57 1.74
C ALA A 414 26.33 12.11 1.25
N ALA A 415 26.99 11.80 0.14
CA ALA A 415 27.08 10.45 -0.40
C ALA A 415 27.83 9.50 0.55
N GLN A 416 28.97 9.93 1.11
CA GLN A 416 29.72 9.13 2.09
C GLN A 416 28.88 8.88 3.35
N ASN A 417 28.25 9.93 3.89
CA ASN A 417 27.40 9.82 5.07
C ASN A 417 26.19 8.90 4.86
N LEU A 418 25.60 8.89 3.66
CA LEU A 418 24.49 8.01 3.34
C LEU A 418 24.93 6.53 3.37
N VAL A 419 26.09 6.21 2.81
CA VAL A 419 26.64 4.86 2.82
C VAL A 419 27.01 4.43 4.24
N ASP A 420 27.78 5.24 4.96
CA ASP A 420 28.32 4.88 6.27
C ASP A 420 27.21 4.75 7.32
N THR A 421 26.27 5.71 7.34
CA THR A 421 25.19 5.71 8.31
C THR A 421 24.10 4.70 7.93
N GLY A 422 23.81 4.57 6.63
CA GLY A 422 22.87 3.58 6.11
C GLY A 422 23.28 2.16 6.46
N SER A 423 24.54 1.80 6.20
CA SER A 423 25.08 0.47 6.53
C SER A 423 25.02 0.15 8.04
N ARG A 424 25.25 1.16 8.90
CA ARG A 424 25.19 0.98 10.36
C ARG A 424 23.76 0.85 10.90
N THR A 425 22.79 1.48 10.22
CA THR A 425 21.41 1.51 10.65
C THR A 425 20.69 0.22 10.32
N LEU A 426 21.08 -0.44 9.24
CA LEU A 426 20.44 -1.65 8.75
C LEU A 426 21.03 -2.91 9.40
N ARG A 427 20.18 -3.91 9.58
CA ARG A 427 20.58 -5.23 10.09
C ARG A 427 19.85 -6.31 9.31
N LYS A 428 20.55 -7.42 9.05
CA LYS A 428 19.96 -8.61 8.45
C LYS A 428 18.83 -9.12 9.36
N ARG A 429 17.74 -9.55 8.75
CA ARG A 429 16.71 -10.33 9.45
C ARG A 429 17.32 -11.68 9.80
N GLY A 430 17.25 -12.09 11.07
CA GLY A 430 17.73 -13.37 11.52
C GLY A 430 16.82 -14.52 11.11
#